data_78c39ddd8953046a76d8577c7c1899a9
#
_entry.id   78c39ddd8953046a76d8577c7c1899a9
#
_cell.length_a   1.000
_cell.length_b   1.000
_cell.length_c   1.000
_cell.angle_alpha   90.00
_cell.angle_beta   90.00
_cell.angle_gamma   90.00
#
_symmetry.space_group_name_H-M   'P 1'
#
loop_
_entity.id
_entity.type
_entity.pdbx_description
1 polymer ?
#
loop_
_entity_poly.entity_id
_entity_poly.type
_entity_poly.pdbx_seq_one_letter_code
_entity_poly.pdbx_strand_id
1 'polypeptide(L)'
;MNLFPNNLYIVSTPIGNLDDISLRAIEVLEKSDIILCEDTRHSLKLLNHLKIKKKLISYHKFNEKKEIEKIIRYINEGKILSLISDAGTPALSDPGRLLIQTCVEKNIGVIPIPGVSSITASMSISGFKDQFLFYGFLPKTEKELEKVLISLNRHSFSQIFFIPAIKINFY
;
A
#
# COMPACT_ATOMS: atom_id res chain seq x y z
N MET A 1 -0.43 -4.23 22.26
CA MET A 1 0.75 -4.79 21.54
C MET A 1 1.97 -3.93 21.84
N ASN A 2 3.14 -4.53 22.10
CA ASN A 2 4.37 -3.76 22.21
C ASN A 2 4.95 -3.55 20.82
N LEU A 3 5.00 -2.29 20.37
CA LEU A 3 5.70 -1.95 19.12
C LEU A 3 7.20 -1.81 19.43
N PHE A 4 8.01 -2.28 18.51
CA PHE A 4 9.45 -2.16 18.63
C PHE A 4 9.93 -0.93 17.87
N PRO A 5 10.74 -0.06 18.49
CA PRO A 5 11.41 1.03 17.79
C PRO A 5 12.35 0.45 16.70
N ASN A 6 12.85 1.31 15.83
CA ASN A 6 13.74 0.94 14.73
C ASN A 6 13.11 -0.02 13.70
N ASN A 7 11.78 0.03 13.52
CA ASN A 7 11.07 -0.73 12.51
C ASN A 7 10.14 0.17 11.70
N LEU A 8 9.88 -0.26 10.47
CA LEU A 8 8.85 0.30 9.59
C LEU A 8 7.62 -0.62 9.61
N TYR A 9 6.45 -0.07 9.92
CA TYR A 9 5.18 -0.78 9.91
C TYR A 9 4.43 -0.49 8.62
N ILE A 10 4.10 -1.53 7.85
CA ILE A 10 3.30 -1.43 6.61
C ILE A 10 1.86 -1.73 6.98
N VAL A 11 1.02 -0.70 7.02
CA VAL A 11 -0.33 -0.81 7.57
C VAL A 11 -1.37 -0.74 6.46
N SER A 12 -2.15 -1.81 6.30
CA SER A 12 -3.27 -1.83 5.37
C SER A 12 -4.43 -0.95 5.87
N THR A 13 -5.02 -0.19 4.95
CA THR A 13 -6.12 0.74 5.19
C THR A 13 -7.39 0.30 4.45
N PRO A 14 -8.58 0.79 4.84
CA PRO A 14 -9.84 0.43 4.19
C PRO A 14 -9.87 0.71 2.69
N ILE A 15 -10.66 -0.08 1.95
CA ILE A 15 -10.80 0.02 0.48
C ILE A 15 -12.18 0.56 0.04
N GLY A 16 -12.95 1.15 0.95
CA GLY A 16 -14.28 1.71 0.65
C GLY A 16 -15.15 1.90 1.88
N ASN A 17 -15.04 1.00 2.86
CA ASN A 17 -15.73 1.11 4.15
C ASN A 17 -14.72 1.32 5.26
N LEU A 18 -14.81 2.43 6.00
CA LEU A 18 -13.86 2.79 7.06
C LEU A 18 -13.83 1.78 8.21
N ASP A 19 -14.91 1.03 8.42
CA ASP A 19 -15.02 0.02 9.48
C ASP A 19 -14.21 -1.27 9.16
N ASP A 20 -13.73 -1.43 7.93
CA ASP A 20 -12.89 -2.58 7.55
C ASP A 20 -11.44 -2.48 8.05
N ILE A 21 -11.11 -1.49 8.84
CA ILE A 21 -9.78 -1.38 9.46
C ILE A 21 -9.63 -2.37 10.60
N SER A 22 -8.49 -3.06 10.67
CA SER A 22 -8.23 -3.99 11.78
C SER A 22 -7.90 -3.25 13.08
N LEU A 23 -8.30 -3.84 14.22
CA LEU A 23 -7.97 -3.30 15.54
C LEU A 23 -6.45 -3.12 15.72
N ARG A 24 -5.65 -4.05 15.18
CA ARG A 24 -4.19 -3.96 15.21
C ARG A 24 -3.66 -2.80 14.38
N ALA A 25 -4.28 -2.49 13.24
CA ALA A 25 -3.92 -1.32 12.44
C ALA A 25 -4.19 -0.02 13.20
N ILE A 26 -5.34 0.09 13.85
CA ILE A 26 -5.68 1.24 14.71
C ILE A 26 -4.62 1.42 15.80
N GLU A 27 -4.31 0.37 16.54
CA GLU A 27 -3.33 0.40 17.63
C GLU A 27 -1.93 0.84 17.15
N VAL A 28 -1.50 0.34 15.98
CA VAL A 28 -0.21 0.70 15.39
C VAL A 28 -0.18 2.16 14.96
N LEU A 29 -1.25 2.65 14.31
CA LEU A 29 -1.36 4.06 13.92
C LEU A 29 -1.38 4.99 15.12
N GLU A 30 -2.07 4.60 16.21
CA GLU A 30 -2.08 5.35 17.48
C GLU A 30 -0.72 5.42 18.15
N LYS A 31 0.11 4.37 18.04
CA LYS A 31 1.44 4.31 18.65
C LYS A 31 2.55 4.85 17.74
N SER A 32 2.27 5.09 16.47
CA SER A 32 3.25 5.67 15.55
C SER A 32 3.60 7.10 15.92
N ASP A 33 4.87 7.46 15.84
CA ASP A 33 5.32 8.85 15.94
C ASP A 33 5.07 9.61 14.65
N ILE A 34 5.22 8.92 13.52
CA ILE A 34 5.07 9.48 12.18
C ILE A 34 4.35 8.48 11.29
N ILE A 35 3.39 8.98 10.51
CA ILE A 35 2.69 8.20 9.49
C ILE A 35 3.08 8.74 8.11
N LEU A 36 3.66 7.87 7.29
CA LEU A 36 3.98 8.13 5.88
C LEU A 36 2.72 7.79 5.07
N CYS A 37 2.32 8.65 4.16
CA CYS A 37 1.10 8.47 3.36
C CYS A 37 1.23 9.13 1.99
N GLU A 38 0.52 8.64 1.00
CA GLU A 38 0.58 9.16 -0.37
C GLU A 38 -0.06 10.56 -0.46
N ASP A 39 -1.33 10.68 -0.11
CA ASP A 39 -2.04 11.95 0.02
C ASP A 39 -2.46 12.20 1.47
N THR A 40 -1.84 13.22 2.10
CA THR A 40 -2.14 13.59 3.48
C THR A 40 -3.60 14.00 3.69
N ARG A 41 -4.26 14.57 2.68
CA ARG A 41 -5.66 14.99 2.76
C ARG A 41 -6.59 13.77 2.80
N HIS A 42 -6.25 12.73 2.02
CA HIS A 42 -7.00 11.47 2.02
C HIS A 42 -6.81 10.74 3.35
N SER A 43 -5.58 10.58 3.78
CA SER A 43 -5.23 9.92 5.05
C SER A 43 -5.83 10.61 6.26
N LEU A 44 -5.95 11.95 6.26
CA LEU A 44 -6.60 12.69 7.34
C LEU A 44 -8.08 12.32 7.52
N LYS A 45 -8.81 11.91 6.46
CA LYS A 45 -10.21 11.46 6.59
C LYS A 45 -10.29 10.21 7.46
N LEU A 46 -9.43 9.21 7.17
CA LEU A 46 -9.35 7.99 7.97
C LEU A 46 -8.93 8.29 9.42
N LEU A 47 -7.84 9.05 9.59
CA LEU A 47 -7.31 9.36 10.92
C LEU A 47 -8.29 10.17 11.78
N ASN A 48 -9.03 11.10 11.18
CA ASN A 48 -10.08 11.84 11.87
C ASN A 48 -11.25 10.94 12.29
N HIS A 49 -11.66 9.99 11.42
CA HIS A 49 -12.67 8.99 11.77
C HIS A 49 -12.22 8.16 12.98
N LEU A 50 -10.96 7.76 13.03
CA LEU A 50 -10.34 7.01 14.13
C LEU A 50 -9.96 7.89 15.33
N LYS A 51 -10.15 9.22 15.26
CA LYS A 51 -9.75 10.21 16.29
C LYS A 51 -8.24 10.20 16.58
N ILE A 52 -7.42 9.80 15.61
CA ILE A 52 -5.95 9.73 15.69
C ILE A 52 -5.35 11.05 15.20
N LYS A 53 -4.51 11.69 16.03
CA LYS A 53 -3.77 12.90 15.66
C LYS A 53 -2.27 12.61 15.65
N LYS A 54 -1.69 12.49 14.47
CA LYS A 54 -0.26 12.16 14.28
C LYS A 54 0.38 13.05 13.23
N LYS A 55 1.71 13.13 13.29
CA LYS A 55 2.51 13.78 12.26
C LYS A 55 2.43 12.98 10.98
N LEU A 56 1.96 13.61 9.90
CA LEU A 56 1.95 13.03 8.55
C LEU A 56 3.14 13.53 7.75
N ILE A 57 3.74 12.65 6.98
CA ILE A 57 4.73 12.97 5.95
C ILE A 57 4.23 12.41 4.63
N SER A 58 4.11 13.28 3.63
CA SER A 58 3.77 12.85 2.28
C SER A 58 4.92 12.03 1.70
N TYR A 59 4.61 10.81 1.26
CA TYR A 59 5.53 9.87 0.65
C TYR A 59 4.87 9.24 -0.58
N HIS A 60 5.24 9.71 -1.76
CA HIS A 60 4.65 9.33 -3.03
C HIS A 60 5.73 9.12 -4.09
N LYS A 61 5.36 8.52 -5.21
CA LYS A 61 6.26 8.15 -6.31
C LYS A 61 7.25 9.24 -6.74
N PHE A 62 6.88 10.52 -6.63
CA PHE A 62 7.71 11.64 -7.10
C PHE A 62 8.69 12.17 -6.04
N ASN A 63 8.49 11.85 -4.76
CA ASN A 63 9.37 12.35 -3.69
C ASN A 63 10.09 11.23 -2.92
N GLU A 64 9.76 9.94 -3.14
CA GLU A 64 10.29 8.84 -2.35
C GLU A 64 11.83 8.84 -2.26
N LYS A 65 12.56 9.07 -3.35
CA LYS A 65 14.03 9.12 -3.33
C LYS A 65 14.57 10.22 -2.40
N LYS A 66 13.89 11.37 -2.36
CA LYS A 66 14.29 12.53 -1.54
C LYS A 66 14.00 12.30 -0.06
N GLU A 67 12.89 11.64 0.26
CA GLU A 67 12.44 11.47 1.63
C GLU A 67 13.10 10.27 2.34
N ILE A 68 13.62 9.27 1.62
CA ILE A 68 14.16 8.03 2.19
C ILE A 68 15.21 8.31 3.26
N GLU A 69 16.22 9.13 2.99
CA GLU A 69 17.31 9.37 3.95
C GLU A 69 16.79 9.97 5.26
N LYS A 70 15.83 10.88 5.17
CA LYS A 70 15.19 11.49 6.31
C LYS A 70 14.34 10.49 7.10
N ILE A 71 13.61 9.62 6.39
CA ILE A 71 12.80 8.57 7.00
C ILE A 71 13.70 7.57 7.74
N ILE A 72 14.78 7.11 7.12
CA ILE A 72 15.76 6.22 7.75
C ILE A 72 16.38 6.85 9.00
N ARG A 73 16.68 8.16 8.97
CA ARG A 73 17.16 8.88 10.13
C ARG A 73 16.15 8.82 11.28
N TYR A 74 14.88 9.08 11.03
CA TYR A 74 13.83 8.99 12.06
C TYR A 74 13.74 7.58 12.67
N ILE A 75 13.85 6.54 11.84
CA ILE A 75 13.84 5.16 12.34
C ILE A 75 15.05 4.92 13.25
N ASN A 76 16.25 5.36 12.84
CA ASN A 76 17.48 5.21 13.64
C ASN A 76 17.46 6.04 14.93
N GLU A 77 16.69 7.12 14.98
CA GLU A 77 16.42 7.90 16.20
C GLU A 77 15.41 7.20 17.14
N GLY A 78 14.99 5.99 16.83
CA GLY A 78 14.06 5.21 17.65
C GLY A 78 12.61 5.57 17.46
N LYS A 79 12.25 6.34 16.41
CA LYS A 79 10.85 6.67 16.10
C LYS A 79 10.13 5.46 15.51
N ILE A 80 8.86 5.32 15.88
CA ILE A 80 7.94 4.33 15.32
C ILE A 80 7.28 4.94 14.08
N LEU A 81 7.55 4.35 12.92
CA LEU A 81 7.01 4.82 11.65
C LEU A 81 6.04 3.80 11.04
N SER A 82 4.92 4.31 10.55
CA SER A 82 3.98 3.54 9.74
C SER A 82 3.93 4.09 8.30
N LEU A 83 3.79 3.20 7.33
CA LEU A 83 3.46 3.53 5.95
C LEU A 83 2.04 3.05 5.67
N ILE A 84 1.21 3.95 5.17
CA ILE A 84 -0.15 3.68 4.66
C ILE A 84 -0.26 4.12 3.20
N SER A 85 -1.15 3.48 2.44
CA SER A 85 -1.61 3.96 1.15
C SER A 85 -2.99 4.62 1.26
N ASP A 86 -3.47 5.22 0.19
CA ASP A 86 -4.80 5.82 0.16
C ASP A 86 -5.91 4.78 0.35
N ALA A 87 -5.68 3.53 -0.13
CA ALA A 87 -6.61 2.43 0.08
C ALA A 87 -5.89 1.07 -0.03
N GLY A 88 -6.19 0.13 0.86
CA GLY A 88 -5.67 -1.24 0.82
C GLY A 88 -4.26 -1.40 1.37
N THR A 89 -3.50 -2.32 0.79
CA THR A 89 -2.17 -2.71 1.26
C THR A 89 -1.09 -1.89 0.56
N PRO A 90 -0.26 -1.13 1.30
CA PRO A 90 0.81 -0.31 0.72
C PRO A 90 1.83 -1.10 -0.09
N ALA A 91 2.56 -0.42 -0.98
CA ALA A 91 3.62 -0.95 -1.85
C ALA A 91 3.17 -1.94 -2.94
N LEU A 92 1.89 -2.27 -3.02
CA LEU A 92 1.30 -3.07 -4.11
C LEU A 92 0.67 -2.15 -5.15
N SER A 93 1.39 -1.80 -6.19
CA SER A 93 1.06 -0.77 -7.18
C SER A 93 1.03 0.66 -6.62
N ASP A 94 1.47 0.83 -5.38
CA ASP A 94 1.55 2.05 -4.59
C ASP A 94 3.00 2.40 -4.23
N PRO A 95 3.29 3.61 -3.74
CA PRO A 95 4.59 3.98 -3.19
C PRO A 95 4.98 3.10 -2.00
N GLY A 96 6.29 2.91 -1.78
CA GLY A 96 6.80 2.18 -0.61
C GLY A 96 7.85 1.11 -0.93
N ARG A 97 7.84 0.57 -2.15
CA ARG A 97 8.79 -0.49 -2.52
C ARG A 97 10.24 -0.08 -2.29
N LEU A 98 10.62 1.12 -2.71
CA LEU A 98 11.99 1.62 -2.57
C LEU A 98 12.38 1.81 -1.09
N LEU A 99 11.46 2.31 -0.27
CA LEU A 99 11.68 2.42 1.18
C LEU A 99 11.86 1.05 1.84
N ILE A 100 11.00 0.08 1.50
CA ILE A 100 11.09 -1.29 2.00
C ILE A 100 12.43 -1.91 1.64
N GLN A 101 12.87 -1.80 0.38
CA GLN A 101 14.18 -2.28 -0.08
C GLN A 101 15.31 -1.64 0.73
N THR A 102 15.28 -0.32 0.90
CA THR A 102 16.29 0.41 1.68
C THR A 102 16.30 -0.03 3.15
N CYS A 103 15.13 -0.27 3.75
CA CYS A 103 15.05 -0.79 5.12
C CYS A 103 15.73 -2.16 5.22
N VAL A 104 15.42 -3.08 4.30
CA VAL A 104 16.02 -4.43 4.28
C VAL A 104 17.54 -4.35 4.11
N GLU A 105 18.06 -3.55 3.17
CA GLU A 105 19.49 -3.34 2.95
C GLU A 105 20.20 -2.78 4.19
N LYS A 106 19.50 -2.00 5.02
CA LYS A 106 20.04 -1.41 6.26
C LYS A 106 19.73 -2.23 7.51
N ASN A 107 19.24 -3.47 7.38
CA ASN A 107 18.83 -4.34 8.49
C ASN A 107 17.77 -3.71 9.42
N ILE A 108 16.91 -2.85 8.88
CA ILE A 108 15.75 -2.29 9.56
C ILE A 108 14.59 -3.25 9.39
N GLY A 109 13.92 -3.63 10.47
CA GLY A 109 12.76 -4.51 10.42
C GLY A 109 11.59 -3.88 9.68
N VAL A 110 10.97 -4.65 8.78
CA VAL A 110 9.73 -4.25 8.09
C VAL A 110 8.62 -5.19 8.52
N ILE A 111 7.62 -4.63 9.19
CA ILE A 111 6.57 -5.42 9.85
C ILE A 111 5.23 -5.18 9.15
N PRO A 112 4.64 -6.20 8.52
CA PRO A 112 3.32 -6.07 7.92
C PRO A 112 2.22 -6.08 8.99
N ILE A 113 1.28 -5.16 8.85
CA ILE A 113 0.01 -5.15 9.59
C ILE A 113 -1.09 -5.51 8.59
N PRO A 114 -1.47 -6.78 8.49
CA PRO A 114 -2.45 -7.26 7.53
C PRO A 114 -3.81 -6.58 7.68
N GLY A 115 -4.48 -6.43 6.57
CA GLY A 115 -5.82 -5.90 6.49
C GLY A 115 -6.44 -6.19 5.13
N VAL A 116 -7.35 -5.34 4.70
CA VAL A 116 -8.07 -5.49 3.45
C VAL A 116 -7.17 -5.32 2.23
N SER A 117 -7.49 -6.08 1.18
CA SER A 117 -6.88 -5.97 -0.14
C SER A 117 -7.96 -6.19 -1.19
N SER A 118 -8.07 -5.25 -2.14
CA SER A 118 -9.00 -5.37 -3.25
C SER A 118 -8.71 -6.59 -4.13
N ILE A 119 -7.46 -7.04 -4.19
CA ILE A 119 -7.03 -8.23 -4.92
C ILE A 119 -7.70 -9.48 -4.34
N THR A 120 -7.50 -9.73 -3.04
CA THR A 120 -8.07 -10.90 -2.38
C THR A 120 -9.59 -10.79 -2.25
N ALA A 121 -10.13 -9.61 -1.98
CA ALA A 121 -11.57 -9.38 -1.92
C ALA A 121 -12.24 -9.70 -3.27
N SER A 122 -11.67 -9.24 -4.39
CA SER A 122 -12.19 -9.54 -5.73
C SER A 122 -12.13 -11.04 -6.04
N MET A 123 -11.02 -11.70 -5.74
CA MET A 123 -10.88 -13.14 -5.98
C MET A 123 -11.87 -13.97 -5.16
N SER A 124 -12.11 -13.61 -3.91
CA SER A 124 -13.01 -14.35 -3.03
C SER A 124 -14.47 -14.42 -3.52
N ILE A 125 -14.90 -13.47 -4.33
CA ILE A 125 -16.27 -13.39 -4.87
C ILE A 125 -16.36 -13.67 -6.38
N SER A 126 -15.22 -13.86 -7.06
CA SER A 126 -15.19 -14.02 -8.52
C SER A 126 -15.70 -15.36 -9.02
N GLY A 127 -15.62 -16.40 -8.19
CA GLY A 127 -15.85 -17.80 -8.61
C GLY A 127 -14.77 -18.34 -9.56
N PHE A 128 -13.66 -17.62 -9.77
CA PHE A 128 -12.55 -18.06 -10.59
C PHE A 128 -11.64 -19.04 -9.83
N LYS A 129 -10.67 -19.65 -10.56
CA LYS A 129 -9.70 -20.57 -9.97
C LYS A 129 -8.79 -19.83 -8.99
N ASP A 130 -8.35 -20.54 -7.93
CA ASP A 130 -7.46 -19.99 -6.88
C ASP A 130 -6.09 -19.52 -7.39
N GLN A 131 -5.64 -20.08 -8.52
CA GLN A 131 -4.41 -19.65 -9.16
C GLN A 131 -4.65 -18.39 -9.97
N PHE A 132 -4.00 -17.30 -9.58
CA PHE A 132 -4.14 -16.03 -10.27
C PHE A 132 -2.82 -15.27 -10.35
N LEU A 133 -2.74 -14.40 -11.35
CA LEU A 133 -1.67 -13.44 -11.54
C LEU A 133 -2.21 -12.02 -11.35
N PHE A 134 -1.63 -11.29 -10.40
CA PHE A 134 -1.87 -9.86 -10.27
C PHE A 134 -0.84 -9.09 -11.09
N TYR A 135 -1.31 -8.40 -12.11
CA TYR A 135 -0.46 -7.60 -13.02
C TYR A 135 -0.26 -6.17 -12.52
N GLY A 136 -1.23 -5.62 -11.79
CA GLY A 136 -1.29 -4.20 -11.44
C GLY A 136 -2.04 -3.38 -12.50
N PHE A 137 -1.59 -2.13 -12.73
CA PHE A 137 -2.24 -1.28 -13.74
C PHE A 137 -1.84 -1.66 -15.16
N LEU A 138 -2.84 -1.74 -16.04
CA LEU A 138 -2.62 -1.97 -17.46
C LEU A 138 -1.95 -0.75 -18.13
N PRO A 139 -1.20 -0.96 -19.24
CA PRO A 139 -0.64 0.12 -20.02
C PRO A 139 -1.70 1.09 -20.54
N LYS A 140 -1.29 2.35 -20.72
CA LYS A 140 -2.19 3.42 -21.16
C LYS A 140 -2.31 3.56 -22.68
N THR A 141 -1.41 2.93 -23.44
CA THR A 141 -1.40 2.96 -24.91
C THR A 141 -1.88 1.64 -25.47
N GLU A 142 -2.68 1.67 -26.54
CA GLU A 142 -3.23 0.49 -27.19
C GLU A 142 -2.13 -0.51 -27.60
N LYS A 143 -1.04 -0.02 -28.18
CA LYS A 143 0.07 -0.86 -28.64
C LYS A 143 0.77 -1.64 -27.51
N GLU A 144 0.93 -1.01 -26.35
CA GLU A 144 1.52 -1.68 -25.18
C GLU A 144 0.51 -2.61 -24.52
N LEU A 145 -0.75 -2.20 -24.46
CA LEU A 145 -1.85 -3.01 -23.94
C LEU A 145 -1.98 -4.32 -24.73
N GLU A 146 -2.03 -4.24 -26.06
CA GLU A 146 -2.11 -5.43 -26.93
C GLU A 146 -0.96 -6.40 -26.66
N LYS A 147 0.28 -5.91 -26.59
CA LYS A 147 1.46 -6.75 -26.29
C LYS A 147 1.31 -7.45 -24.94
N VAL A 148 0.85 -6.75 -23.93
CA VAL A 148 0.66 -7.30 -22.58
C VAL A 148 -0.44 -8.35 -22.61
N LEU A 149 -1.59 -8.08 -23.22
CA LEU A 149 -2.71 -9.03 -23.30
C LEU A 149 -2.33 -10.29 -24.07
N ILE A 150 -1.59 -10.17 -25.20
CA ILE A 150 -1.05 -11.33 -25.94
C ILE A 150 -0.13 -12.16 -25.05
N SER A 151 0.75 -11.53 -24.28
CA SER A 151 1.65 -12.22 -23.35
C SER A 151 0.87 -12.96 -22.25
N LEU A 152 -0.11 -12.28 -21.65
CA LEU A 152 -0.91 -12.81 -20.56
C LEU A 152 -1.85 -13.93 -21.00
N ASN A 153 -2.37 -13.89 -22.22
CA ASN A 153 -3.25 -14.93 -22.78
C ASN A 153 -2.56 -16.30 -22.94
N ARG A 154 -1.23 -16.36 -22.81
CA ARG A 154 -0.49 -17.62 -22.79
C ARG A 154 -0.58 -18.36 -21.45
N HIS A 155 -1.10 -17.73 -20.42
CA HIS A 155 -1.22 -18.28 -19.07
C HIS A 155 -2.67 -18.73 -18.81
N SER A 156 -2.82 -19.91 -18.21
CA SER A 156 -4.14 -20.47 -17.80
C SER A 156 -4.64 -19.95 -16.47
N PHE A 157 -3.91 -19.04 -15.83
CA PHE A 157 -4.27 -18.44 -14.55
C PHE A 157 -5.33 -17.35 -14.72
N SER A 158 -6.17 -17.17 -13.71
CA SER A 158 -7.01 -15.98 -13.57
C SER A 158 -6.12 -14.74 -13.50
N GLN A 159 -6.56 -13.63 -14.07
CA GLN A 159 -5.74 -12.42 -14.14
C GLN A 159 -6.49 -11.27 -13.48
N ILE A 160 -5.77 -10.52 -12.65
CA ILE A 160 -6.29 -9.36 -11.94
C ILE A 160 -5.54 -8.11 -12.37
N PHE A 161 -6.31 -7.08 -12.71
CA PHE A 161 -5.79 -5.77 -13.11
C PHE A 161 -6.40 -4.67 -12.27
N PHE A 162 -5.64 -3.59 -12.07
CA PHE A 162 -6.19 -2.31 -11.64
C PHE A 162 -6.54 -1.47 -12.86
N ILE A 163 -7.79 -1.04 -12.93
CA ILE A 163 -8.30 -0.19 -14.00
C ILE A 163 -8.86 1.08 -13.35
N PRO A 164 -8.39 2.29 -13.75
CA PRO A 164 -9.03 3.52 -13.32
C PRO A 164 -10.50 3.54 -13.78
N ALA A 165 -11.43 3.83 -12.86
CA ALA A 165 -12.87 3.79 -13.16
C ALA A 165 -13.27 4.60 -14.40
N ILE A 166 -12.62 5.75 -14.62
CA ILE A 166 -12.84 6.60 -15.80
C ILE A 166 -12.41 5.95 -17.13
N LYS A 167 -11.64 4.87 -17.08
CA LYS A 167 -11.11 4.19 -18.27
C LYS A 167 -11.69 2.79 -18.49
N ILE A 168 -12.71 2.42 -17.75
CA ILE A 168 -13.28 1.06 -17.84
C ILE A 168 -13.75 0.71 -19.27
N ASN A 169 -14.24 1.69 -20.02
CA ASN A 169 -14.70 1.50 -21.41
C ASN A 169 -13.54 1.50 -22.43
N PHE A 170 -12.32 1.79 -22.01
CA PHE A 170 -11.14 1.75 -22.87
C PHE A 170 -10.50 0.36 -22.90
N TYR A 171 -10.61 -0.40 -21.83
CA TYR A 171 -10.08 -1.76 -21.68
C TYR A 171 -11.15 -2.82 -21.90
#